data_e467ae98b5a85de5a4839533330586f0
#
_entry.id   e467ae98b5a85de5a4839533330586f0
#
_cell.length_a   1.000
_cell.length_b   1.000
_cell.length_c   1.000
_cell.angle_alpha   90.00
_cell.angle_beta   90.00
_cell.angle_gamma   90.00
#
_symmetry.space_group_name_H-M   'P 1'
#
loop_
_entity.id
_entity.type
_entity.pdbx_description
1 polymer ?
#
loop_
_entity_poly.entity_id
_entity_poly.type
_entity_poly.pdbx_seq_one_letter_code
_entity_poly.pdbx_strand_id
1 'polypeptide(L)'
;TFLPFNDDEKIRKISDLDIAIISSDIFHEYWKKFRNSYKTKFQNTYLHLYNELYRGYINERNILEVDGCRKEWNKVARLSKKKLRYDLYFKHDISYRIYRNWEDFEEYNIQNIRKIKMLKL
;
A
#
# COMPACT_ATOMS: atom_id res chain seq x y z
N THR A 1 13.72 13.14 -14.69
CA THR A 1 13.90 13.68 -14.50
C THR A 1 14.12 14.38 -13.74
N PHE A 2 14.60 14.50 -13.53
CA PHE A 2 14.33 15.01 -12.67
C PHE A 2 15.32 15.23 -11.88
N LEU A 3 15.76 15.55 -11.50
CA LEU A 3 16.50 15.74 -10.61
C LEU A 3 17.78 16.13 -10.98
N PRO A 4 17.89 17.26 -11.43
CA PRO A 4 19.10 17.77 -11.80
C PRO A 4 20.04 17.89 -10.64
N PHE A 5 19.61 17.70 -9.47
CA PHE A 5 20.48 17.87 -8.50
C PHE A 5 20.64 16.65 -7.90
N ASN A 6 21.21 16.00 -7.93
CA ASN A 6 21.64 14.87 -7.43
C ASN A 6 21.75 14.77 -6.00
N ASP A 7 20.79 15.11 -5.31
CA ASP A 7 20.67 14.85 -3.93
C ASP A 7 20.24 13.41 -3.80
N ASP A 8 21.09 12.56 -3.37
CA ASP A 8 20.83 11.13 -3.24
C ASP A 8 19.63 10.83 -2.34
N GLU A 9 19.41 11.65 -1.30
CA GLU A 9 18.25 11.45 -0.47
C GLU A 9 16.94 11.74 -1.20
N LYS A 10 16.91 12.80 -1.99
CA LYS A 10 15.73 13.12 -2.78
C LYS A 10 15.45 12.05 -3.81
N ILE A 11 16.48 11.57 -4.47
CA ILE A 11 16.35 10.51 -5.44
C ILE A 11 15.77 9.25 -4.78
N ARG A 12 16.25 8.90 -3.60
CA ARG A 12 15.73 7.74 -2.90
C ARG A 12 14.26 7.90 -2.49
N LYS A 13 13.87 9.11 -2.03
CA LYS A 13 12.49 9.35 -1.66
C LYS A 13 11.54 9.31 -2.85
N ILE A 14 12.01 9.77 -4.00
CA ILE A 14 11.18 9.82 -5.19
C ILE A 14 11.09 8.47 -5.88
N SER A 15 12.11 7.63 -5.65
CA SER A 15 12.22 6.38 -6.39
C SER A 15 11.53 5.17 -5.77
N ASP A 16 10.83 5.35 -4.65
CA ASP A 16 10.05 4.27 -4.08
C ASP A 16 8.89 3.92 -5.01
N LEU A 17 8.64 2.66 -5.17
CA LEU A 17 7.61 2.19 -6.07
C LEU A 17 6.38 1.73 -5.29
N ASP A 18 5.26 2.40 -5.53
CA ASP A 18 3.99 2.01 -4.94
C ASP A 18 3.15 1.35 -6.02
N ILE A 19 2.81 0.09 -5.81
CA ILE A 19 2.04 -0.68 -6.78
C ILE A 19 0.60 -0.77 -6.32
N ALA A 20 -0.32 -0.37 -7.18
CA ALA A 20 -1.75 -0.48 -6.92
C ALA A 20 -2.26 -1.83 -7.43
N ILE A 21 -2.93 -2.57 -6.57
CA ILE A 21 -3.62 -3.79 -6.94
C ILE A 21 -5.10 -3.48 -6.88
N ILE A 22 -5.78 -3.50 -8.01
CA ILE A 22 -7.20 -3.19 -8.06
C ILE A 22 -7.96 -4.50 -8.19
N SER A 23 -8.48 -4.99 -7.08
CA SER A 23 -9.16 -6.27 -7.03
C SER A 23 -10.17 -6.32 -5.90
N SER A 24 -11.42 -6.43 -6.26
CA SER A 24 -12.49 -6.59 -5.29
C SER A 24 -12.34 -7.91 -4.51
N ASP A 25 -11.95 -8.98 -5.20
CA ASP A 25 -11.82 -10.28 -4.57
C ASP A 25 -10.72 -10.31 -3.52
N ILE A 26 -9.56 -9.78 -3.84
CA ILE A 26 -8.44 -9.71 -2.89
C ILE A 26 -8.78 -8.78 -1.73
N PHE A 27 -9.40 -7.65 -2.02
CA PHE A 27 -9.82 -6.69 -1.00
C PHE A 27 -10.76 -7.36 0.01
N HIS A 28 -11.78 -8.06 -0.47
CA HIS A 28 -12.75 -8.71 0.41
C HIS A 28 -12.16 -9.89 1.16
N GLU A 29 -11.23 -10.60 0.57
CA GLU A 29 -10.53 -11.70 1.24
C GLU A 29 -9.78 -11.19 2.46
N TYR A 30 -9.01 -10.12 2.32
CA TYR A 30 -8.28 -9.54 3.45
C TYR A 30 -9.21 -8.87 4.45
N TRP A 31 -10.29 -8.27 3.97
CA TRP A 31 -11.30 -7.71 4.87
C TRP A 31 -11.87 -8.79 5.81
N LYS A 32 -12.16 -9.97 5.29
CA LYS A 32 -12.61 -11.09 6.10
C LYS A 32 -11.55 -11.54 7.11
N LYS A 33 -10.30 -11.63 6.67
CA LYS A 33 -9.20 -12.02 7.54
C LYS A 33 -9.02 -11.03 8.70
N PHE A 34 -9.10 -9.75 8.41
CA PHE A 34 -9.01 -8.73 9.46
C PHE A 34 -10.16 -8.85 10.45
N ARG A 35 -11.35 -9.05 9.95
CA ARG A 35 -12.51 -9.21 10.81
C ARG A 35 -12.41 -10.42 11.71
N ASN A 36 -11.90 -11.52 11.20
CA ASN A 36 -11.73 -12.74 11.97
C ASN A 36 -10.61 -12.63 13.00
N SER A 37 -9.63 -11.80 12.78
CA SER A 37 -8.52 -11.60 13.70
C SER A 37 -8.74 -10.47 14.70
N TYR A 38 -9.93 -9.86 14.71
CA TYR A 38 -10.24 -8.71 15.56
C TYR A 38 -10.00 -8.94 17.05
N LYS A 39 -10.04 -10.18 17.48
CA LYS A 39 -9.88 -10.52 18.91
C LYS A 39 -8.44 -10.53 19.39
N THR A 40 -7.49 -10.31 18.51
CA THR A 40 -6.10 -10.26 18.87
C THR A 40 -5.63 -8.81 19.06
N LYS A 41 -4.59 -8.64 19.65
CA LYS A 41 -3.93 -7.60 20.43
C LYS A 41 -3.76 -6.18 19.91
N PHE A 42 -4.10 -5.78 18.71
CA PHE A 42 -3.65 -4.47 18.23
C PHE A 42 -4.80 -3.54 17.85
N GLN A 43 -5.39 -2.92 18.84
CA GLN A 43 -6.52 -2.00 18.61
C GLN A 43 -6.18 -0.84 17.68
N ASN A 44 -4.99 -0.27 17.80
CA ASN A 44 -4.60 0.86 16.95
C ASN A 44 -4.51 0.48 15.49
N THR A 45 -3.95 -0.69 15.19
CA THR A 45 -3.88 -1.21 13.82
C THR A 45 -5.29 -1.38 13.25
N TYR A 46 -6.22 -1.89 14.05
CA TYR A 46 -7.59 -2.09 13.58
C TYR A 46 -8.32 -0.78 13.32
N LEU A 47 -8.05 0.26 14.09
CA LEU A 47 -8.63 1.56 13.81
C LEU A 47 -8.17 2.11 12.46
N HIS A 48 -6.89 1.97 12.17
CA HIS A 48 -6.36 2.36 10.86
C HIS A 48 -6.94 1.51 9.74
N LEU A 49 -7.04 0.19 9.96
CA LEU A 49 -7.63 -0.71 8.99
C LEU A 49 -9.08 -0.39 8.69
N TYR A 50 -9.88 -0.11 9.70
CA TYR A 50 -11.28 0.24 9.48
C TYR A 50 -11.43 1.50 8.65
N ASN A 51 -10.61 2.50 8.91
CA ASN A 51 -10.63 3.72 8.14
C ASN A 51 -10.28 3.46 6.67
N GLU A 52 -9.25 2.65 6.44
CA GLU A 52 -8.85 2.28 5.08
C GLU A 52 -9.93 1.46 4.39
N LEU A 53 -10.48 0.47 5.08
CA LEU A 53 -11.54 -0.39 4.52
C LEU A 53 -12.76 0.43 4.14
N TYR A 54 -13.14 1.38 4.98
CA TYR A 54 -14.26 2.26 4.68
C TYR A 54 -13.99 3.06 3.40
N ARG A 55 -12.76 3.49 3.20
CA ARG A 55 -12.36 4.26 2.02
C ARG A 55 -12.03 3.37 0.82
N GLY A 56 -12.06 2.07 0.97
CA GLY A 56 -11.90 1.13 -0.14
C GLY A 56 -10.48 0.79 -0.52
N TYR A 57 -9.53 0.86 0.41
CA TYR A 57 -8.17 0.43 0.15
C TYR A 57 -7.52 -0.18 1.39
N ILE A 58 -6.42 -0.89 1.19
CA ILE A 58 -5.64 -1.51 2.25
C ILE A 58 -4.17 -1.32 1.94
N ASN A 59 -3.43 -0.71 2.85
CA ASN A 59 -1.98 -0.59 2.74
C ASN A 59 -1.29 -1.87 3.14
N GLU A 60 -0.26 -2.26 2.43
CA GLU A 60 0.54 -3.44 2.77
C GLU A 60 1.03 -3.42 4.21
N ARG A 61 1.41 -2.25 4.72
CA ARG A 61 1.89 -2.10 6.09
C ARG A 61 0.88 -2.66 7.10
N ASN A 62 -0.39 -2.42 6.88
CA ASN A 62 -1.42 -2.93 7.79
C ASN A 62 -1.63 -4.43 7.66
N ILE A 63 -1.45 -4.99 6.47
CA ILE A 63 -1.49 -6.44 6.28
C ILE A 63 -0.38 -7.10 7.08
N LEU A 64 0.81 -6.51 7.07
CA LEU A 64 1.97 -7.06 7.76
C LEU A 64 1.84 -7.02 9.28
N GLU A 65 0.99 -6.16 9.82
CA GLU A 65 0.79 -6.04 11.26
C GLU A 65 -0.28 -7.00 11.80
N VAL A 66 -1.06 -7.62 10.94
CA VAL A 66 -2.12 -8.52 11.38
C VAL A 66 -1.61 -9.97 11.37
N ASP A 67 -1.71 -10.62 12.53
CA ASP A 67 -1.28 -12.01 12.66
C ASP A 67 -2.09 -12.90 11.72
N GLY A 68 -1.42 -13.86 11.12
CA GLY A 68 -2.05 -14.74 10.17
C GLY A 68 -2.05 -14.21 8.74
N CYS A 69 -2.00 -12.90 8.56
CA CYS A 69 -1.95 -12.31 7.22
C CYS A 69 -0.52 -12.09 6.74
N ARG A 70 0.38 -11.75 7.65
CA ARG A 70 1.78 -11.45 7.31
C ARG A 70 2.46 -12.57 6.53
N LYS A 71 2.36 -13.78 7.03
CA LYS A 71 3.08 -14.92 6.45
C LYS A 71 2.59 -15.23 5.04
N GLU A 72 1.29 -15.23 4.86
CA GLU A 72 0.67 -15.51 3.58
C GLU A 72 0.97 -14.41 2.56
N TRP A 73 0.81 -13.17 2.98
CA TRP A 73 1.11 -12.02 2.12
C TRP A 73 2.59 -12.00 1.70
N ASN A 74 3.48 -12.25 2.64
CA ASN A 74 4.91 -12.23 2.35
C ASN A 74 5.33 -13.28 1.34
N LYS A 75 4.66 -14.42 1.27
CA LYS A 75 4.98 -15.42 0.26
C LYS A 75 4.79 -14.87 -1.15
N VAL A 76 3.66 -14.20 -1.38
CA VAL A 76 3.33 -13.68 -2.70
C VAL A 76 4.11 -12.40 -2.98
N ALA A 77 4.13 -11.49 -2.04
CA ALA A 77 4.79 -10.20 -2.22
C ALA A 77 6.30 -10.32 -2.39
N ARG A 78 6.93 -11.25 -1.68
CA ARG A 78 8.37 -11.47 -1.80
C ARG A 78 8.77 -11.89 -3.20
N LEU A 79 8.02 -12.84 -3.77
CA LEU A 79 8.29 -13.31 -5.13
C LEU A 79 8.11 -12.19 -6.14
N SER A 80 7.05 -11.43 -6.02
CA SER A 80 6.77 -10.31 -6.90
C SER A 80 7.83 -9.23 -6.80
N LYS A 81 8.22 -8.85 -5.58
CA LYS A 81 9.26 -7.85 -5.36
C LYS A 81 10.61 -8.31 -5.90
N LYS A 82 10.95 -9.57 -5.71
CA LYS A 82 12.19 -10.14 -6.21
C LYS A 82 12.24 -10.08 -7.74
N LYS A 83 11.15 -10.43 -8.39
CA LYS A 83 11.06 -10.39 -9.84
C LYS A 83 11.17 -8.97 -10.37
N LEU A 84 10.50 -8.02 -9.75
CA LEU A 84 10.60 -6.62 -10.14
C LEU A 84 12.00 -6.08 -9.98
N ARG A 85 12.67 -6.43 -8.91
CA ARG A 85 14.05 -6.01 -8.69
C ARG A 85 15.00 -6.61 -9.71
N TYR A 86 14.78 -7.87 -10.08
CA TYR A 86 15.62 -8.53 -11.07
C TYR A 86 15.35 -8.02 -12.47
N ASP A 87 14.09 -7.97 -12.89
CA ASP A 87 13.73 -7.61 -14.26
C ASP A 87 13.90 -6.12 -14.56
N LEU A 88 13.63 -5.27 -13.58
CA LEU A 88 13.67 -3.83 -13.75
C LEU A 88 14.88 -3.17 -13.11
N TYR A 89 15.76 -3.95 -12.51
CA TYR A 89 16.90 -3.43 -11.75
C TYR A 89 16.49 -2.41 -10.69
N PHE A 90 15.29 -2.58 -10.15
CA PHE A 90 14.78 -1.61 -9.20
C PHE A 90 15.38 -1.87 -7.82
N LYS A 91 16.06 -0.87 -7.25
CA LYS A 91 16.80 -1.03 -6.00
C LYS A 91 16.13 -0.42 -4.79
N HIS A 92 15.03 0.29 -4.98
CA HIS A 92 14.35 0.98 -3.90
C HIS A 92 13.19 0.16 -3.32
N ASP A 93 12.54 0.70 -2.30
CA ASP A 93 11.47 -0.01 -1.65
C ASP A 93 10.27 -0.16 -2.57
N ILE A 94 9.63 -1.31 -2.47
CA ILE A 94 8.43 -1.61 -3.22
C ILE A 94 7.33 -1.90 -2.20
N SER A 95 6.23 -1.19 -2.31
CA SER A 95 5.07 -1.42 -1.46
C SER A 95 3.82 -1.61 -2.30
N TYR A 96 2.82 -2.24 -1.70
CA TYR A 96 1.56 -2.50 -2.38
C TYR A 96 0.41 -1.83 -1.65
N ARG A 97 -0.59 -1.43 -2.42
CA ARG A 97 -1.86 -0.99 -1.87
C ARG A 97 -2.96 -1.66 -2.64
N ILE A 98 -3.89 -2.31 -1.93
CA ILE A 98 -5.00 -3.01 -2.53
C ILE A 98 -6.19 -2.05 -2.55
N TYR A 99 -6.82 -1.88 -3.72
CA TYR A 99 -8.02 -1.07 -3.86
C TYR A 99 -9.18 -1.97 -4.20
N ARG A 100 -10.33 -1.66 -3.65
CA ARG A 100 -11.54 -2.45 -3.88
C ARG A 100 -11.99 -2.37 -5.34
N ASN A 101 -11.89 -1.20 -5.96
CA ASN A 101 -12.27 -0.99 -7.34
C ASN A 101 -11.58 0.26 -7.90
N TRP A 102 -11.81 0.55 -9.18
CA TRP A 102 -11.22 1.71 -9.83
C TRP A 102 -11.68 3.03 -9.24
N GLU A 103 -12.93 3.12 -8.82
CA GLU A 103 -13.49 4.33 -8.25
C GLU A 103 -12.78 4.70 -6.95
N ASP A 104 -12.51 3.71 -6.10
CA ASP A 104 -11.77 3.94 -4.85
C ASP A 104 -10.33 4.35 -5.12
N PHE A 105 -9.70 3.77 -6.15
CA PHE A 105 -8.37 4.16 -6.57
C PHE A 105 -8.34 5.61 -7.04
N GLU A 106 -9.26 6.01 -7.88
CA GLU A 106 -9.35 7.36 -8.38
C GLU A 106 -9.61 8.36 -7.25
N GLU A 107 -10.55 8.05 -6.38
CA GLU A 107 -10.90 8.92 -5.27
C GLU A 107 -9.72 9.15 -4.33
N TYR A 108 -8.97 8.10 -4.02
CA TYR A 108 -7.77 8.22 -3.20
C TYR A 108 -6.76 9.18 -3.84
N ASN A 109 -6.51 9.02 -5.13
CA ASN A 109 -5.54 9.86 -5.83
C ASN A 109 -6.00 11.30 -5.98
N ILE A 110 -7.29 11.52 -6.23
CA ILE A 110 -7.85 12.86 -6.32
C ILE A 110 -7.70 13.59 -5.00
N GLN A 111 -8.00 12.94 -3.88
CA GLN A 111 -7.85 13.54 -2.58
C GLN A 111 -6.41 13.92 -2.27
N ASN A 112 -5.46 13.09 -2.65
CA ASN A 112 -4.05 13.38 -2.45
C ASN A 112 -3.60 14.58 -3.30
N ILE A 113 -4.06 14.68 -4.53
CA ILE A 113 -3.78 15.83 -5.39
C ILE A 113 -4.35 17.11 -4.79
N ARG A 114 -5.56 17.06 -4.28
CA ARG A 114 -6.19 18.20 -3.61
C ARG A 114 -5.39 18.66 -2.40
N LYS A 115 -4.90 17.73 -1.59
CA LYS A 115 -4.05 18.06 -0.45
C LYS A 115 -2.78 18.77 -0.88
N ILE A 116 -2.14 18.28 -1.93
CA ILE A 116 -0.92 18.90 -2.45
C ILE A 116 -1.21 20.32 -2.92
N LYS A 117 -2.31 20.53 -3.62
CA LYS A 117 -2.70 21.87 -4.08
C LYS A 117 -2.96 22.82 -2.91
N MET A 118 -3.61 22.35 -1.87
CA MET A 118 -3.86 23.16 -0.69
C MET A 118 -2.58 23.55 0.02
N LEU A 119 -1.60 22.67 0.05
CA LEU A 119 -0.32 22.95 0.67
C LEU A 119 0.51 23.97 -0.11
N LYS A 120 0.25 24.13 -1.39
CA LYS A 120 0.96 25.09 -2.23
C LYS A 120 0.33 26.49 -2.23
N LEU A 121 -0.84 26.60 -1.73
CA LEU A 121 -1.49 27.87 -1.61
C LEU A 121 -1.05 28.60 -0.34
#